data_030cfa1b30906e506b6e774a8ebda743
#
_entry.id   030cfa1b30906e506b6e774a8ebda743
#
_cell.length_a   1.000
_cell.length_b   1.000
_cell.length_c   1.000
_cell.angle_alpha   90.00
_cell.angle_beta   90.00
_cell.angle_gamma   90.00
#
_symmetry.space_group_name_H-M   'P 1'
#
loop_
_entity.id
_entity.type
_entity.pdbx_description
1 polymer ?
#
loop_
_entity_poly.entity_id
_entity_poly.type
_entity_poly.pdbx_seq_one_letter_code
_entity_poly.pdbx_strand_id
1 'polypeptide(L)'
;QGLLQSVDEAKGLAKEMGYPVILKATAGGGGKGMRIVWEESEIEKAYDTAKAEALASFKNDGIYMEKFVEEPRHIEIQIAGDQYGNVCHLSERDCSIQRRHQKLVEESPSPFMTDELRYTMGEAAKKAAAAINYESVGTIEFLVDKHRNFYFMEMNTRIQVEHCVTEEVINYDLIKEQILIAAGHRISGKDYFPQMHSIECRINAEDPYNDFRSSPGKITVCHQPGGHGVRVDSHAYAGYVIPPYYDS
;
A
#
# COMPACT_ATOMS: atom_id res chain seq x y z
N GLN A 1 -2.23 10.26 18.15
CA GLN A 1 -1.55 10.86 19.31
C GLN A 1 -0.74 12.05 18.82
N GLY A 2 -0.51 13.06 19.70
CA GLY A 2 0.12 14.33 19.33
C GLY A 2 1.64 14.21 19.10
N LEU A 3 2.26 15.39 18.90
CA LEU A 3 3.71 15.49 18.79
C LEU A 3 4.37 15.24 20.15
N LEU A 4 5.49 14.54 20.14
CA LEU A 4 6.32 14.32 21.32
C LEU A 4 6.94 15.64 21.81
N GLN A 5 6.76 15.95 23.08
CA GLN A 5 7.27 17.18 23.66
C GLN A 5 8.63 16.98 24.35
N SER A 6 8.92 15.75 24.79
CA SER A 6 10.16 15.43 25.51
C SER A 6 10.61 13.99 25.29
N VAL A 7 11.87 13.72 25.67
CA VAL A 7 12.44 12.37 25.68
C VAL A 7 11.71 11.49 26.71
N ASP A 8 11.31 12.04 27.86
CA ASP A 8 10.62 11.28 28.91
C ASP A 8 9.22 10.84 28.44
N GLU A 9 8.50 11.70 27.72
CA GLU A 9 7.25 11.33 27.07
C GLU A 9 7.46 10.22 26.05
N ALA A 10 8.53 10.32 25.23
CA ALA A 10 8.87 9.29 24.25
C ALA A 10 9.17 7.95 24.92
N LYS A 11 9.91 7.93 26.04
CA LYS A 11 10.17 6.71 26.83
C LYS A 11 8.89 6.10 27.38
N GLY A 12 8.00 6.92 27.93
CA GLY A 12 6.71 6.48 28.47
C GLY A 12 5.83 5.82 27.40
N LEU A 13 5.65 6.50 26.26
CA LEU A 13 4.86 5.98 25.14
C LEU A 13 5.47 4.72 24.52
N ALA A 14 6.78 4.67 24.34
CA ALA A 14 7.44 3.48 23.79
C ALA A 14 7.27 2.26 24.70
N LYS A 15 7.30 2.46 26.01
CA LYS A 15 7.06 1.39 26.98
C LYS A 15 5.62 0.88 26.95
N GLU A 16 4.65 1.77 26.72
CA GLU A 16 3.24 1.42 26.58
C GLU A 16 2.99 0.66 25.26
N MET A 17 3.55 1.15 24.14
CA MET A 17 3.40 0.54 22.81
C MET A 17 4.22 -0.75 22.66
N GLY A 18 5.24 -0.97 23.49
CA GLY A 18 6.23 -2.03 23.35
C GLY A 18 7.22 -1.77 22.22
N TYR A 19 8.48 -2.19 22.41
CA TYR A 19 9.51 -2.09 21.36
C TYR A 19 9.37 -3.16 20.27
N PRO A 20 9.88 -2.94 19.05
CA PRO A 20 10.47 -1.70 18.56
C PRO A 20 9.43 -0.63 18.23
N VAL A 21 9.88 0.64 18.28
CA VAL A 21 9.10 1.80 17.84
C VAL A 21 9.86 2.60 16.79
N ILE A 22 9.17 3.45 16.05
CA ILE A 22 9.79 4.36 15.07
C ILE A 22 9.43 5.80 15.40
N LEU A 23 10.44 6.65 15.48
CA LEU A 23 10.30 8.10 15.58
C LEU A 23 10.29 8.70 14.17
N LYS A 24 9.35 9.58 13.90
CA LYS A 24 9.17 10.21 12.57
C LYS A 24 9.03 11.72 12.70
N ALA A 25 9.71 12.44 11.82
CA ALA A 25 9.50 13.89 11.64
C ALA A 25 8.17 14.16 10.93
N THR A 26 7.42 15.15 11.40
CA THR A 26 6.11 15.53 10.80
C THR A 26 6.23 16.06 9.38
N ALA A 27 7.34 16.69 9.04
CA ALA A 27 7.64 17.20 7.71
C ALA A 27 8.58 16.28 6.93
N GLY A 28 8.83 15.05 7.44
CA GLY A 28 9.76 14.08 6.86
C GLY A 28 9.18 13.35 5.65
N GLY A 29 10.08 12.87 4.81
CA GLY A 29 9.76 12.01 3.68
C GLY A 29 11.03 11.33 3.15
N GLY A 30 10.86 10.18 2.43
CA GLY A 30 11.98 9.46 1.85
C GLY A 30 13.02 8.92 2.84
N GLY A 31 12.60 8.60 4.07
CA GLY A 31 13.47 8.06 5.12
C GLY A 31 14.25 9.08 5.95
N LYS A 32 14.20 10.37 5.59
CA LYS A 32 14.83 11.43 6.39
C LYS A 32 13.97 11.76 7.61
N GLY A 33 14.61 11.91 8.77
CA GLY A 33 13.92 12.19 10.04
C GLY A 33 13.17 10.98 10.60
N MET A 34 13.54 9.76 10.20
CA MET A 34 13.01 8.51 10.75
C MET A 34 14.09 7.74 11.50
N ARG A 35 13.78 7.25 12.71
CA ARG A 35 14.69 6.43 13.53
C ARG A 35 13.91 5.31 14.17
N ILE A 36 14.34 4.07 13.89
CA ILE A 36 13.85 2.88 14.59
C ILE A 36 14.58 2.78 15.92
N VAL A 37 13.84 2.45 16.97
CA VAL A 37 14.32 2.30 18.33
C VAL A 37 13.94 0.90 18.80
N TRP A 38 14.94 0.09 19.07
CA TRP A 38 14.76 -1.30 19.45
C TRP A 38 14.62 -1.51 20.94
N GLU A 39 15.22 -0.60 21.74
CA GLU A 39 15.19 -0.64 23.21
C GLU A 39 15.21 0.74 23.83
N GLU A 40 14.86 0.83 25.11
CA GLU A 40 14.73 2.09 25.85
C GLU A 40 16.02 2.93 25.87
N SER A 41 17.18 2.26 25.91
CA SER A 41 18.50 2.91 25.96
C SER A 41 18.79 3.75 24.71
N GLU A 42 18.14 3.47 23.59
CA GLU A 42 18.36 4.15 22.30
C GLU A 42 17.49 5.40 22.11
N ILE A 43 16.39 5.53 22.88
CA ILE A 43 15.36 6.55 22.64
C ILE A 43 15.91 7.96 22.65
N GLU A 44 16.71 8.34 23.64
CA GLU A 44 17.22 9.69 23.78
C GLU A 44 18.05 10.10 22.57
N LYS A 45 19.02 9.28 22.21
CA LYS A 45 19.85 9.51 21.02
C LYS A 45 19.02 9.56 19.73
N ALA A 46 18.07 8.67 19.58
CA ALA A 46 17.21 8.60 18.39
C ALA A 46 16.31 9.84 18.29
N TYR A 47 15.72 10.28 19.40
CA TYR A 47 14.89 11.47 19.47
C TYR A 47 15.67 12.74 19.10
N ASP A 48 16.83 12.97 19.74
CA ASP A 48 17.65 14.14 19.46
C ASP A 48 18.15 14.16 18.02
N THR A 49 18.56 13.00 17.50
CA THR A 49 19.04 12.88 16.12
C THR A 49 17.90 13.15 15.13
N ALA A 50 16.73 12.56 15.34
CA ALA A 50 15.58 12.76 14.46
C ALA A 50 15.13 14.24 14.47
N LYS A 51 15.13 14.87 15.63
CA LYS A 51 14.76 16.27 15.82
C LYS A 51 15.75 17.22 15.13
N ALA A 52 17.05 17.00 15.33
CA ALA A 52 18.09 17.79 14.68
C ALA A 52 18.05 17.67 13.13
N GLU A 53 17.84 16.47 12.63
CA GLU A 53 17.72 16.19 11.19
C GLU A 53 16.46 16.83 10.58
N ALA A 54 15.34 16.77 11.30
CA ALA A 54 14.09 17.39 10.90
C ALA A 54 14.20 18.91 10.83
N LEU A 55 14.80 19.52 11.83
CA LEU A 55 15.05 20.96 11.88
C LEU A 55 15.96 21.41 10.73
N ALA A 56 17.05 20.69 10.49
CA ALA A 56 18.01 21.01 9.46
C ALA A 56 17.42 20.88 8.04
N SER A 57 16.64 19.83 7.80
CA SER A 57 16.12 19.50 6.47
C SER A 57 14.80 20.19 6.13
N PHE A 58 13.93 20.37 7.13
CA PHE A 58 12.54 20.81 6.91
C PHE A 58 12.15 22.08 7.69
N LYS A 59 13.08 22.64 8.50
CA LYS A 59 12.82 23.77 9.39
C LYS A 59 11.65 23.55 10.36
N ASN A 60 11.38 22.31 10.67
CA ASN A 60 10.34 21.86 11.59
C ASN A 60 10.88 20.67 12.37
N ASP A 61 10.91 20.78 13.70
CA ASP A 61 11.47 19.78 14.62
C ASP A 61 10.41 18.88 15.25
N GLY A 62 9.19 18.96 14.82
CA GLY A 62 8.08 18.14 15.31
C GLY A 62 8.32 16.66 15.04
N ILE A 63 8.32 15.84 16.10
CA ILE A 63 8.50 14.39 16.06
C ILE A 63 7.26 13.70 16.62
N TYR A 64 6.85 12.62 16.02
CA TYR A 64 5.85 11.69 16.54
C TYR A 64 6.37 10.26 16.53
N MET A 65 5.70 9.38 17.25
CA MET A 65 6.08 7.97 17.41
C MET A 65 4.99 7.05 16.89
N GLU A 66 5.41 5.98 16.24
CA GLU A 66 4.55 4.86 15.83
C GLU A 66 5.14 3.53 16.30
N LYS A 67 4.30 2.50 16.40
CA LYS A 67 4.77 1.13 16.52
C LYS A 67 5.53 0.75 15.25
N PHE A 68 6.76 0.23 15.40
CA PHE A 68 7.48 -0.36 14.28
C PHE A 68 7.02 -1.80 14.09
N VAL A 69 6.51 -2.11 12.91
CA VAL A 69 6.07 -3.45 12.53
C VAL A 69 7.22 -4.16 11.83
N GLU A 70 7.71 -5.24 12.45
CA GLU A 70 8.83 -6.02 11.93
C GLU A 70 8.38 -6.96 10.83
N GLU A 71 9.15 -7.02 9.74
CA GLU A 71 8.90 -7.91 8.59
C GLU A 71 7.42 -7.94 8.15
N PRO A 72 6.79 -6.76 7.99
CA PRO A 72 5.38 -6.72 7.72
C PRO A 72 5.06 -7.29 6.34
N ARG A 73 3.90 -7.94 6.23
CA ARG A 73 3.24 -8.14 4.94
C ARG A 73 2.46 -6.87 4.59
N HIS A 74 2.58 -6.45 3.35
CA HIS A 74 1.76 -5.37 2.80
C HIS A 74 0.51 -6.01 2.18
N ILE A 75 -0.57 -6.01 2.91
CA ILE A 75 -1.85 -6.56 2.48
C ILE A 75 -2.83 -5.41 2.29
N GLU A 76 -3.53 -5.43 1.19
CA GLU A 76 -4.51 -4.40 0.89
C GLU A 76 -5.86 -4.99 0.53
N ILE A 77 -6.93 -4.28 0.89
CA ILE A 77 -8.30 -4.67 0.64
C ILE A 77 -8.90 -3.77 -0.45
N GLN A 78 -9.30 -4.38 -1.56
CA GLN A 78 -10.08 -3.68 -2.59
C GLN A 78 -11.49 -3.43 -2.08
N ILE A 79 -11.98 -2.20 -2.22
CA ILE A 79 -13.35 -1.81 -1.85
C ILE A 79 -14.07 -1.19 -3.04
N ALA A 80 -15.40 -1.24 -3.00
CA ALA A 80 -16.29 -0.45 -3.82
C ALA A 80 -17.39 0.16 -2.96
N GLY A 81 -17.73 1.41 -3.25
CA GLY A 81 -18.82 2.14 -2.59
C GLY A 81 -19.66 2.90 -3.58
N ASP A 82 -20.97 3.03 -3.34
CA ASP A 82 -21.88 3.81 -4.16
C ASP A 82 -22.48 5.01 -3.41
N GLN A 83 -23.07 5.94 -4.15
CA GLN A 83 -23.72 7.14 -3.59
C GLN A 83 -24.92 6.86 -2.69
N TYR A 84 -25.35 5.61 -2.56
CA TYR A 84 -26.48 5.18 -1.74
C TYR A 84 -26.06 4.60 -0.39
N GLY A 85 -24.75 4.62 -0.11
CA GLY A 85 -24.18 4.11 1.14
C GLY A 85 -23.91 2.60 1.15
N ASN A 86 -24.06 1.90 0.01
CA ASN A 86 -23.61 0.53 -0.07
C ASN A 86 -22.10 0.48 -0.20
N VAL A 87 -21.45 -0.35 0.60
CA VAL A 87 -20.00 -0.62 0.56
C VAL A 87 -19.78 -2.13 0.61
N CYS A 88 -18.89 -2.62 -0.22
CA CYS A 88 -18.43 -4.01 -0.19
C CYS A 88 -16.90 -4.08 -0.29
N HIS A 89 -16.33 -5.20 0.20
CA HIS A 89 -14.94 -5.54 -0.08
C HIS A 89 -14.85 -6.58 -1.20
N LEU A 90 -13.78 -6.50 -1.95
CA LEU A 90 -13.52 -7.31 -3.14
C LEU A 90 -12.25 -8.15 -2.94
N SER A 91 -12.08 -8.69 -1.74
CA SER A 91 -10.92 -9.46 -1.29
C SER A 91 -9.63 -8.66 -1.16
N GLU A 92 -8.54 -9.37 -0.88
CA GLU A 92 -7.22 -8.80 -0.65
C GLU A 92 -6.26 -9.04 -1.81
N ARG A 93 -5.19 -8.24 -1.79
CA ARG A 93 -3.95 -8.45 -2.55
C ARG A 93 -2.78 -8.46 -1.58
N ASP A 94 -1.79 -9.30 -1.85
CA ASP A 94 -0.48 -9.27 -1.19
C ASP A 94 0.51 -8.51 -2.08
N CYS A 95 0.96 -7.38 -1.58
CA CYS A 95 1.89 -6.48 -2.27
C CYS A 95 3.23 -6.39 -1.53
N SER A 96 3.63 -7.45 -0.83
CA SER A 96 4.84 -7.44 0.02
C SER A 96 6.14 -7.45 -0.78
N ILE A 97 6.12 -7.91 -2.04
CA ILE A 97 7.31 -7.94 -2.89
C ILE A 97 7.54 -6.56 -3.50
N GLN A 98 8.45 -5.83 -2.87
CA GLN A 98 8.74 -4.43 -3.20
C GLN A 98 10.24 -4.20 -3.33
N ARG A 99 10.60 -3.16 -4.09
CA ARG A 99 11.96 -2.62 -4.12
C ARG A 99 11.90 -1.12 -3.84
N ARG A 100 12.58 -0.67 -2.77
CA ARG A 100 12.57 0.73 -2.34
C ARG A 100 11.15 1.30 -2.15
N HIS A 101 10.26 0.50 -1.55
CA HIS A 101 8.84 0.81 -1.34
C HIS A 101 7.98 0.91 -2.61
N GLN A 102 8.50 0.43 -3.75
CA GLN A 102 7.74 0.29 -4.99
C GLN A 102 7.29 -1.17 -5.14
N LYS A 103 6.01 -1.40 -5.31
CA LYS A 103 5.41 -2.71 -5.56
C LYS A 103 5.96 -3.26 -6.88
N LEU A 104 6.32 -4.54 -6.93
CA LEU A 104 6.88 -5.21 -8.11
C LEU A 104 6.13 -6.46 -8.52
N VAL A 105 5.66 -7.22 -7.53
CA VAL A 105 4.86 -8.43 -7.73
C VAL A 105 3.71 -8.39 -6.75
N GLU A 106 2.53 -8.58 -7.25
CA GLU A 106 1.29 -8.63 -6.47
C GLU A 106 0.60 -9.98 -6.72
N GLU A 107 0.00 -10.54 -5.68
CA GLU A 107 -0.76 -11.77 -5.78
C GLU A 107 -2.08 -11.73 -5.02
N SER A 108 -3.05 -12.49 -5.49
CA SER A 108 -4.32 -12.72 -4.82
C SER A 108 -4.78 -14.16 -5.05
N PRO A 109 -5.29 -14.86 -4.01
CA PRO A 109 -5.24 -14.48 -2.61
C PRO A 109 -3.83 -14.53 -2.04
N SER A 110 -3.59 -13.81 -0.94
CA SER A 110 -2.33 -13.89 -0.21
C SER A 110 -2.18 -15.26 0.44
N PRO A 111 -1.02 -15.92 0.28
CA PRO A 111 -0.75 -17.19 0.96
C PRO A 111 -0.61 -17.05 2.49
N PHE A 112 -0.46 -15.82 2.97
CA PHE A 112 -0.36 -15.53 4.40
C PHE A 112 -1.73 -15.40 5.09
N MET A 113 -2.78 -15.10 4.32
CA MET A 113 -4.11 -14.85 4.84
C MET A 113 -4.84 -16.14 5.26
N THR A 114 -5.62 -16.02 6.33
CA THR A 114 -6.65 -16.99 6.69
C THR A 114 -8.03 -16.40 6.38
N ASP A 115 -9.05 -17.25 6.29
CA ASP A 115 -10.42 -16.77 6.03
C ASP A 115 -10.92 -15.84 7.13
N GLU A 116 -10.55 -16.09 8.38
CA GLU A 116 -10.87 -15.23 9.52
C GLU A 116 -10.21 -13.86 9.41
N LEU A 117 -8.91 -13.82 9.05
CA LEU A 117 -8.19 -12.57 8.89
C LEU A 117 -8.75 -11.78 7.71
N ARG A 118 -9.03 -12.44 6.58
CA ARG A 118 -9.66 -11.84 5.39
C ARG A 118 -10.98 -11.18 5.73
N TYR A 119 -11.83 -11.91 6.46
CA TYR A 119 -13.12 -11.39 6.91
C TYR A 119 -12.94 -10.16 7.83
N THR A 120 -12.06 -10.25 8.83
CA THR A 120 -11.86 -9.18 9.80
C THR A 120 -11.28 -7.92 9.15
N MET A 121 -10.30 -8.07 8.26
CA MET A 121 -9.71 -6.95 7.50
C MET A 121 -10.71 -6.36 6.51
N GLY A 122 -11.49 -7.20 5.83
CA GLY A 122 -12.57 -6.77 4.93
C GLY A 122 -13.60 -5.91 5.64
N GLU A 123 -14.07 -6.34 6.82
CA GLU A 123 -15.01 -5.58 7.64
C GLU A 123 -14.41 -4.25 8.15
N ALA A 124 -13.11 -4.24 8.51
CA ALA A 124 -12.42 -3.01 8.89
C ALA A 124 -12.33 -2.03 7.71
N ALA A 125 -12.02 -2.53 6.51
CA ALA A 125 -11.97 -1.72 5.30
C ALA A 125 -13.33 -1.14 4.93
N LYS A 126 -14.40 -1.93 5.01
CA LYS A 126 -15.78 -1.45 4.78
C LYS A 126 -16.18 -0.37 5.76
N LYS A 127 -15.87 -0.55 7.05
CA LYS A 127 -16.15 0.47 8.07
C LYS A 127 -15.41 1.78 7.79
N ALA A 128 -14.15 1.72 7.39
CA ALA A 128 -13.37 2.91 7.05
C ALA A 128 -13.97 3.64 5.84
N ALA A 129 -14.32 2.92 4.78
CA ALA A 129 -14.94 3.50 3.59
C ALA A 129 -16.32 4.08 3.87
N ALA A 130 -17.15 3.40 4.65
CA ALA A 130 -18.48 3.88 5.04
C ALA A 130 -18.40 5.15 5.90
N ALA A 131 -17.42 5.26 6.80
CA ALA A 131 -17.24 6.40 7.67
C ALA A 131 -16.98 7.73 6.92
N ILE A 132 -16.46 7.65 5.70
CA ILE A 132 -16.18 8.80 4.83
C ILE A 132 -17.17 8.91 3.67
N ASN A 133 -18.22 8.09 3.63
CA ASN A 133 -19.19 7.99 2.52
C ASN A 133 -18.46 7.82 1.17
N TYR A 134 -17.54 6.87 1.11
CA TYR A 134 -16.71 6.68 -0.08
C TYR A 134 -17.53 6.22 -1.28
N GLU A 135 -17.34 6.87 -2.41
CA GLU A 135 -17.92 6.51 -3.70
C GLU A 135 -16.81 6.15 -4.70
N SER A 136 -17.02 5.14 -5.51
CA SER A 136 -16.09 4.55 -6.48
C SER A 136 -15.38 3.29 -5.96
N VAL A 137 -14.41 2.79 -6.73
CA VAL A 137 -13.49 1.75 -6.29
C VAL A 137 -12.26 2.37 -5.65
N GLY A 138 -11.78 1.78 -4.58
CA GLY A 138 -10.62 2.25 -3.84
C GLY A 138 -9.95 1.10 -3.10
N THR A 139 -8.85 1.39 -2.45
CA THR A 139 -8.06 0.38 -1.75
C THR A 139 -7.68 0.87 -0.37
N ILE A 140 -7.80 0.00 0.63
CA ILE A 140 -7.28 0.25 1.98
C ILE A 140 -6.08 -0.63 2.22
N GLU A 141 -4.94 -0.02 2.50
CA GLU A 141 -3.67 -0.68 2.71
C GLU A 141 -3.41 -0.89 4.19
N PHE A 142 -2.88 -2.08 4.51
CA PHE A 142 -2.52 -2.49 5.86
C PHE A 142 -1.12 -3.08 5.91
N LEU A 143 -0.46 -2.92 7.05
CA LEU A 143 0.68 -3.74 7.44
C LEU A 143 0.18 -4.88 8.33
N VAL A 144 0.58 -6.10 8.02
CA VAL A 144 0.22 -7.29 8.81
C VAL A 144 1.49 -7.92 9.36
N ASP A 145 1.56 -8.05 10.70
CA ASP A 145 2.73 -8.63 11.36
C ASP A 145 2.74 -10.17 11.30
N LYS A 146 3.82 -10.77 11.79
CA LYS A 146 3.97 -12.24 11.84
C LYS A 146 2.95 -12.94 12.74
N HIS A 147 2.27 -12.21 13.62
CA HIS A 147 1.22 -12.71 14.51
C HIS A 147 -0.17 -12.50 13.94
N ARG A 148 -0.27 -11.99 12.69
CA ARG A 148 -1.51 -11.63 11.98
C ARG A 148 -2.29 -10.48 12.62
N ASN A 149 -1.63 -9.62 13.41
CA ASN A 149 -2.20 -8.32 13.74
C ASN A 149 -2.06 -7.40 12.54
N PHE A 150 -3.09 -6.63 12.25
CA PHE A 150 -3.07 -5.69 11.11
C PHE A 150 -3.22 -4.25 11.57
N TYR A 151 -2.54 -3.37 10.87
CA TYR A 151 -2.45 -1.94 11.16
C TYR A 151 -2.77 -1.16 9.90
N PHE A 152 -3.72 -0.22 10.02
CA PHE A 152 -4.07 0.67 8.91
C PHE A 152 -2.84 1.49 8.50
N MET A 153 -2.58 1.56 7.21
CA MET A 153 -1.51 2.38 6.65
C MET A 153 -2.07 3.60 5.92
N GLU A 154 -2.82 3.39 4.86
CA GLU A 154 -3.43 4.46 4.07
C GLU A 154 -4.64 3.97 3.27
N MET A 155 -5.35 4.92 2.67
CA MET A 155 -6.40 4.66 1.69
C MET A 155 -6.05 5.30 0.36
N ASN A 156 -6.08 4.52 -0.70
CA ASN A 156 -5.95 5.01 -2.06
C ASN A 156 -7.34 5.19 -2.67
N THR A 157 -7.74 6.45 -2.87
CA THR A 157 -9.06 6.83 -3.38
C THR A 157 -9.11 6.85 -4.91
N ARG A 158 -8.56 5.81 -5.53
CA ARG A 158 -8.42 5.62 -6.98
C ARG A 158 -8.26 4.14 -7.29
N ILE A 159 -8.37 3.80 -8.57
CA ILE A 159 -7.90 2.51 -9.06
C ILE A 159 -6.38 2.41 -8.94
N GLN A 160 -5.85 1.24 -8.73
CA GLN A 160 -4.42 0.96 -8.66
C GLN A 160 -3.98 0.05 -9.81
N VAL A 161 -2.67 -0.01 -10.07
CA VAL A 161 -2.10 -0.85 -11.13
C VAL A 161 -2.48 -2.31 -10.90
N GLU A 162 -2.38 -2.77 -9.67
CA GLU A 162 -2.61 -4.14 -9.21
C GLU A 162 -4.08 -4.57 -9.15
N HIS A 163 -5.01 -3.76 -9.66
CA HIS A 163 -6.43 -4.13 -9.71
C HIS A 163 -6.68 -5.41 -10.52
N CYS A 164 -5.81 -5.69 -11.48
CA CYS A 164 -5.93 -6.82 -12.39
C CYS A 164 -5.97 -8.16 -11.67
N VAL A 165 -5.14 -8.37 -10.62
CA VAL A 165 -5.16 -9.63 -9.86
C VAL A 165 -6.50 -9.83 -9.13
N THR A 166 -7.11 -8.75 -8.63
CA THR A 166 -8.44 -8.82 -8.02
C THR A 166 -9.49 -9.22 -9.05
N GLU A 167 -9.51 -8.57 -10.22
CA GLU A 167 -10.46 -8.87 -11.29
C GLU A 167 -10.41 -10.34 -11.70
N GLU A 168 -9.19 -10.90 -11.84
CA GLU A 168 -9.00 -12.30 -12.22
C GLU A 168 -9.51 -13.27 -11.15
N VAL A 169 -9.23 -13.03 -9.86
CA VAL A 169 -9.57 -14.01 -8.80
C VAL A 169 -11.03 -14.00 -8.38
N ILE A 170 -11.76 -12.88 -8.62
CA ILE A 170 -13.20 -12.79 -8.27
C ILE A 170 -14.12 -12.67 -9.48
N ASN A 171 -13.55 -12.64 -10.70
CA ASN A 171 -14.28 -12.46 -11.95
C ASN A 171 -15.18 -11.20 -11.93
N TYR A 172 -14.57 -10.04 -11.68
CA TYR A 172 -15.24 -8.77 -11.49
C TYR A 172 -14.50 -7.63 -12.21
N ASP A 173 -15.18 -6.88 -13.05
CA ASP A 173 -14.62 -5.76 -13.82
C ASP A 173 -14.71 -4.47 -13.04
N LEU A 174 -13.60 -4.08 -12.37
CA LEU A 174 -13.51 -2.90 -11.51
C LEU A 174 -13.62 -1.60 -12.29
N ILE A 175 -13.09 -1.54 -13.48
CA ILE A 175 -13.15 -0.34 -14.34
C ILE A 175 -14.58 -0.09 -14.80
N LYS A 176 -15.28 -1.14 -15.21
CA LYS A 176 -16.70 -1.04 -15.53
C LYS A 176 -17.52 -0.60 -14.33
N GLU A 177 -17.23 -1.14 -13.15
CA GLU A 177 -17.92 -0.76 -11.92
C GLU A 177 -17.71 0.72 -11.56
N GLN A 178 -16.50 1.26 -11.72
CA GLN A 178 -16.25 2.69 -11.57
C GLN A 178 -17.17 3.54 -12.46
N ILE A 179 -17.29 3.14 -13.73
CA ILE A 179 -18.14 3.84 -14.70
C ILE A 179 -19.62 3.76 -14.29
N LEU A 180 -20.07 2.58 -13.87
CA LEU A 180 -21.44 2.37 -13.43
C LEU A 180 -21.77 3.17 -12.16
N ILE A 181 -20.88 3.17 -11.18
CA ILE A 181 -21.04 3.98 -9.95
C ILE A 181 -21.13 5.47 -10.31
N ALA A 182 -20.23 5.97 -11.13
CA ALA A 182 -20.24 7.36 -11.59
C ALA A 182 -21.51 7.73 -12.38
N ALA A 183 -22.10 6.75 -13.06
CA ALA A 183 -23.40 6.92 -13.74
C ALA A 183 -24.61 6.81 -12.79
N GLY A 184 -24.39 6.62 -11.49
CA GLY A 184 -25.46 6.56 -10.49
C GLY A 184 -26.06 5.17 -10.29
N HIS A 185 -25.40 4.11 -10.73
CA HIS A 185 -25.86 2.75 -10.49
C HIS A 185 -25.50 2.30 -9.07
N ARG A 186 -26.33 1.41 -8.52
CA ARG A 186 -26.05 0.73 -7.26
C ARG A 186 -25.11 -0.43 -7.47
N ILE A 187 -24.14 -0.60 -6.56
CA ILE A 187 -23.35 -1.81 -6.48
C ILE A 187 -24.16 -2.94 -5.86
N SER A 188 -23.70 -4.19 -6.01
CA SER A 188 -24.38 -5.35 -5.44
C SER A 188 -24.42 -5.32 -3.91
N GLY A 189 -23.47 -4.67 -3.27
CA GLY A 189 -23.29 -4.64 -1.82
C GLY A 189 -22.83 -5.97 -1.21
N LYS A 190 -22.57 -6.97 -2.04
CA LYS A 190 -22.06 -8.28 -1.61
C LYS A 190 -20.55 -8.25 -1.53
N ASP A 191 -19.99 -8.89 -0.52
CA ASP A 191 -18.56 -9.12 -0.44
C ASP A 191 -18.15 -10.26 -1.38
N TYR A 192 -16.94 -10.12 -1.95
CA TYR A 192 -16.39 -11.10 -2.88
C TYR A 192 -15.16 -11.76 -2.28
N PHE A 193 -15.03 -13.04 -2.57
CA PHE A 193 -13.93 -13.89 -2.08
C PHE A 193 -13.24 -14.57 -3.25
N PRO A 194 -11.92 -14.82 -3.16
CA PRO A 194 -11.14 -15.40 -4.24
C PRO A 194 -11.69 -16.78 -4.63
N GLN A 195 -11.84 -17.01 -5.93
CA GLN A 195 -12.21 -18.29 -6.52
C GLN A 195 -11.05 -18.91 -7.31
N MET A 196 -10.06 -18.11 -7.63
CA MET A 196 -8.85 -18.48 -8.38
C MET A 196 -7.63 -17.87 -7.71
N HIS A 197 -6.47 -18.06 -8.31
CA HIS A 197 -5.22 -17.42 -7.90
C HIS A 197 -4.61 -16.69 -9.07
N SER A 198 -4.14 -15.47 -8.86
CA SER A 198 -3.49 -14.64 -9.86
C SER A 198 -2.24 -13.97 -9.30
N ILE A 199 -1.22 -13.84 -10.14
CA ILE A 199 0.03 -13.15 -9.84
C ILE A 199 0.27 -12.13 -10.94
N GLU A 200 0.51 -10.88 -10.55
CA GLU A 200 0.93 -9.80 -11.43
C GLU A 200 2.41 -9.52 -11.26
N CYS A 201 3.10 -9.26 -12.37
CA CYS A 201 4.47 -8.77 -12.37
C CYS A 201 4.52 -7.44 -13.11
N ARG A 202 5.06 -6.40 -12.49
CA ARG A 202 5.30 -5.12 -13.16
C ARG A 202 6.56 -5.20 -14.00
N ILE A 203 6.43 -4.87 -15.27
CA ILE A 203 7.55 -4.81 -16.20
C ILE A 203 7.93 -3.35 -16.40
N ASN A 204 8.98 -2.93 -15.70
CA ASN A 204 9.44 -1.55 -15.66
C ASN A 204 10.62 -1.31 -16.60
N ALA A 205 10.70 -0.10 -17.17
CA ALA A 205 11.84 0.35 -17.97
C ALA A 205 13.00 0.77 -17.05
N GLU A 206 13.75 -0.21 -16.57
CA GLU A 206 14.83 -0.05 -15.59
C GLU A 206 16.07 -0.84 -16.03
N ASP A 207 17.23 -0.36 -15.64
CA ASP A 207 18.53 -0.98 -15.93
C ASP A 207 19.01 -1.79 -14.71
N PRO A 208 18.90 -3.14 -14.72
CA PRO A 208 19.29 -3.97 -13.59
C PRO A 208 20.79 -3.97 -13.30
N TYR A 209 21.63 -3.61 -14.29
CA TYR A 209 23.09 -3.53 -14.11
C TYR A 209 23.54 -2.21 -13.49
N ASN A 210 22.67 -1.21 -13.46
CA ASN A 210 22.90 0.10 -12.87
C ASN A 210 21.90 0.42 -11.75
N ASP A 211 21.77 -0.52 -10.81
CA ASP A 211 20.95 -0.38 -9.61
C ASP A 211 19.48 -0.06 -9.90
N PHE A 212 18.94 -0.64 -10.97
CA PHE A 212 17.55 -0.44 -11.42
C PHE A 212 17.14 1.03 -11.59
N ARG A 213 18.07 1.86 -12.00
CA ARG A 213 17.73 3.23 -12.39
C ARG A 213 16.83 3.22 -13.62
N SER A 214 15.96 4.22 -13.74
CA SER A 214 15.11 4.41 -14.91
C SER A 214 15.93 4.39 -16.20
N SER A 215 15.45 3.64 -17.19
CA SER A 215 16.06 3.48 -18.50
C SER A 215 15.08 3.92 -19.60
N PRO A 216 14.82 5.25 -19.71
CA PRO A 216 13.91 5.79 -20.71
C PRO A 216 14.46 5.59 -22.14
N GLY A 217 13.58 5.56 -23.11
CA GLY A 217 13.99 5.43 -24.49
C GLY A 217 12.92 4.79 -25.39
N LYS A 218 13.30 4.59 -26.65
CA LYS A 218 12.39 4.00 -27.64
C LYS A 218 12.38 2.47 -27.54
N ILE A 219 11.20 1.89 -27.43
CA ILE A 219 10.99 0.45 -27.54
C ILE A 219 11.15 0.06 -29.02
N THR A 220 12.20 -0.69 -29.33
CA THR A 220 12.46 -1.15 -30.70
C THR A 220 11.66 -2.41 -31.05
N VAL A 221 11.50 -3.30 -30.06
CA VAL A 221 10.73 -4.54 -30.18
C VAL A 221 9.87 -4.70 -28.94
N CYS A 222 8.60 -5.01 -29.11
CA CYS A 222 7.66 -5.32 -28.05
C CYS A 222 6.97 -6.64 -28.39
N HIS A 223 7.21 -7.67 -27.59
CA HIS A 223 6.55 -8.95 -27.69
C HIS A 223 5.91 -9.28 -26.35
N GLN A 224 4.59 -9.15 -26.30
CA GLN A 224 3.82 -9.47 -25.10
C GLN A 224 3.59 -10.97 -24.99
N PRO A 225 3.71 -11.58 -23.80
CA PRO A 225 3.33 -12.97 -23.59
C PRO A 225 1.83 -13.17 -23.84
N GLY A 226 1.45 -14.37 -24.14
CA GLY A 226 0.05 -14.73 -24.35
C GLY A 226 -0.19 -16.20 -24.07
N GLY A 227 -1.46 -16.61 -24.13
CA GLY A 227 -1.90 -17.98 -23.90
C GLY A 227 -3.00 -18.04 -22.84
N HIS A 228 -3.40 -19.28 -22.50
CA HIS A 228 -4.46 -19.48 -21.51
C HIS A 228 -4.01 -19.00 -20.14
N GLY A 229 -4.83 -18.15 -19.48
CA GLY A 229 -4.54 -17.60 -18.17
C GLY A 229 -3.47 -16.48 -18.16
N VAL A 230 -3.11 -15.93 -19.30
CA VAL A 230 -2.19 -14.80 -19.40
C VAL A 230 -2.95 -13.54 -19.82
N ARG A 231 -2.91 -12.52 -18.95
CA ARG A 231 -3.43 -11.18 -19.19
C ARG A 231 -2.28 -10.19 -19.23
N VAL A 232 -2.35 -9.22 -20.13
CA VAL A 232 -1.37 -8.13 -20.23
C VAL A 232 -2.11 -6.81 -20.32
N ASP A 233 -1.88 -5.96 -19.31
CA ASP A 233 -2.39 -4.60 -19.28
C ASP A 233 -1.21 -3.65 -19.50
N SER A 234 -1.14 -3.04 -20.66
CA SER A 234 0.00 -2.20 -21.04
C SER A 234 -0.39 -1.20 -22.12
N HIS A 235 0.26 -0.04 -22.10
CA HIS A 235 0.24 0.94 -23.18
C HIS A 235 1.50 0.84 -24.07
N ALA A 236 2.41 -0.08 -23.76
CA ALA A 236 3.67 -0.25 -24.49
C ALA A 236 3.46 -0.95 -25.84
N TYR A 237 4.13 -0.44 -26.87
CA TYR A 237 4.17 -1.01 -28.22
C TYR A 237 5.49 -0.70 -28.91
N ALA A 238 5.83 -1.43 -29.96
CA ALA A 238 7.04 -1.17 -30.74
C ALA A 238 6.99 0.25 -31.35
N GLY A 239 8.00 1.05 -31.07
CA GLY A 239 8.07 2.46 -31.46
C GLY A 239 7.68 3.46 -30.38
N TYR A 240 7.02 3.03 -29.29
CA TYR A 240 6.72 3.90 -28.18
C TYR A 240 8.01 4.41 -27.51
N VAL A 241 7.99 5.67 -27.05
CA VAL A 241 9.11 6.30 -26.34
C VAL A 241 8.72 6.43 -24.89
N ILE A 242 9.38 5.67 -24.02
CA ILE A 242 9.20 5.77 -22.58
C ILE A 242 9.80 7.08 -22.07
N PRO A 243 9.01 7.93 -21.42
CA PRO A 243 9.49 9.21 -20.92
C PRO A 243 10.40 9.04 -19.68
N PRO A 244 11.28 10.02 -19.38
CA PRO A 244 12.23 9.95 -18.25
C PRO A 244 11.59 10.38 -16.91
N TYR A 245 10.30 10.15 -16.72
CA TYR A 245 9.60 10.51 -15.49
C TYR A 245 9.50 9.31 -14.54
N TYR A 246 9.10 9.60 -13.31
CA TYR A 246 8.82 8.58 -12.30
C TYR A 246 7.68 7.65 -12.79
N ASP A 247 7.75 6.38 -12.44
CA ASP A 247 6.80 5.32 -12.88
C ASP A 247 6.80 5.06 -14.40
N SER A 248 7.96 5.02 -15.00
CA SER A 248 8.12 4.70 -16.43
C SER A 248 8.29 3.20 -16.71
#